data_83ec637600d942f90b6e5072bc8cb25c
#
_entry.id   83ec637600d942f90b6e5072bc8cb25c
#
_cell.length_a   1.000
_cell.length_b   1.000
_cell.length_c   1.000
_cell.angle_alpha   90.00
_cell.angle_beta   90.00
_cell.angle_gamma   90.00
#
_symmetry.space_group_name_H-M   'P 1'
#
loop_
_entity.id
_entity.type
_entity.pdbx_description
1 polymer ?
#
loop_
_entity_poly.entity_id
_entity_poly.type
_entity_poly.pdbx_seq_one_letter_code
_entity_poly.pdbx_strand_id
1 'polypeptide(L)'
;RDLTRTKAPFDVCESMRRVLISMEKKITDRGLDVDADIPDSGIMVLGDNDLITQVIYNLLENAAKFARKGSVLYLGVTTLNGKALISVRNEGDTIPAEEIPLLFERFHKSDKSRSEDKDGVGLGLYVVKTILDQHKEHIAVTSENGLTTFTFSVTLAGGQTAQ
;
A
#
# COMPACT_ATOMS: atom_id res chain seq x y z
N ARG A 1 -13.13 -9.00 13.54
CA ARG A 1 -14.22 -8.43 12.74
C ARG A 1 -14.65 -9.41 11.64
N ASP A 2 -15.93 -9.60 11.50
CA ASP A 2 -16.49 -10.50 10.49
C ASP A 2 -16.64 -9.74 9.15
N LEU A 3 -15.73 -9.98 8.21
CA LEU A 3 -15.72 -9.32 6.92
C LEU A 3 -16.84 -9.77 5.98
N THR A 4 -17.49 -10.91 6.26
CA THR A 4 -18.57 -11.36 5.38
C THR A 4 -19.75 -10.39 5.37
N ARG A 5 -19.90 -9.59 6.43
CA ARG A 5 -20.99 -8.61 6.56
C ARG A 5 -20.64 -7.24 5.98
N THR A 6 -19.35 -6.92 5.85
CA THR A 6 -18.90 -5.60 5.44
C THR A 6 -18.26 -5.59 4.06
N LYS A 7 -18.04 -6.78 3.49
CA LYS A 7 -17.46 -6.93 2.17
C LYS A 7 -18.51 -6.57 1.12
N ALA A 8 -18.21 -5.55 0.32
CA ALA A 8 -19.14 -5.02 -0.67
C ALA A 8 -18.36 -4.42 -1.83
N PRO A 9 -19.00 -4.21 -3.01
CA PRO A 9 -18.35 -3.52 -4.11
C PRO A 9 -18.06 -2.06 -3.76
N PHE A 10 -16.88 -1.59 -4.12
CA PHE A 10 -16.52 -0.17 -4.01
C PHE A 10 -15.45 0.16 -5.05
N ASP A 11 -15.31 1.45 -5.35
CA ASP A 11 -14.31 1.95 -6.31
C ASP A 11 -12.98 2.17 -5.60
N VAL A 12 -12.02 1.28 -5.84
CA VAL A 12 -10.70 1.38 -5.19
C VAL A 12 -9.91 2.59 -5.65
N CYS A 13 -10.17 3.08 -6.87
CA CYS A 13 -9.52 4.30 -7.36
C CYS A 13 -9.91 5.50 -6.52
N GLU A 14 -11.16 5.59 -6.11
CA GLU A 14 -11.63 6.65 -5.22
C GLU A 14 -10.93 6.58 -3.86
N SER A 15 -10.79 5.37 -3.31
CA SER A 15 -10.09 5.18 -2.04
C SER A 15 -8.62 5.59 -2.16
N MET A 16 -7.97 5.28 -3.27
CA MET A 16 -6.58 5.67 -3.52
C MET A 16 -6.44 7.20 -3.57
N ARG A 17 -7.35 7.90 -4.25
CA ARG A 17 -7.32 9.37 -4.34
C ARG A 17 -7.51 10.01 -2.97
N ARG A 18 -8.44 9.48 -2.16
CA ARG A 18 -8.67 9.98 -0.80
C ARG A 18 -7.43 9.86 0.07
N VAL A 19 -6.73 8.74 -0.03
CA VAL A 19 -5.49 8.55 0.73
C VAL A 19 -4.44 9.56 0.31
N LEU A 20 -4.27 9.80 -1.00
CA LEU A 20 -3.32 10.80 -1.48
C LEU A 20 -3.63 12.19 -0.92
N ILE A 21 -4.90 12.57 -0.90
CA ILE A 21 -5.31 13.87 -0.35
C ILE A 21 -4.97 13.93 1.14
N SER A 22 -5.26 12.87 1.89
CA SER A 22 -5.00 12.83 3.34
C SER A 22 -3.50 12.88 3.66
N MET A 23 -2.65 12.47 2.72
CA MET A 23 -1.21 12.40 2.89
C MET A 23 -0.47 13.64 2.37
N GLU A 24 -1.19 14.62 1.83
CA GLU A 24 -0.59 15.78 1.16
C GLU A 24 0.48 16.45 2.01
N LYS A 25 0.20 16.71 3.28
CA LYS A 25 1.16 17.38 4.15
C LYS A 25 2.44 16.56 4.34
N LYS A 26 2.32 15.27 4.59
CA LYS A 26 3.47 14.38 4.78
C LYS A 26 4.33 14.31 3.52
N ILE A 27 3.69 14.26 2.37
CA ILE A 27 4.36 14.21 1.07
C ILE A 27 5.10 15.53 0.82
N THR A 28 4.40 16.65 1.03
CA THR A 28 4.98 17.99 0.81
C THR A 28 6.14 18.26 1.76
N ASP A 29 6.00 17.88 3.05
CA ASP A 29 7.04 18.13 4.05
C ASP A 29 8.36 17.42 3.72
N ARG A 30 8.30 16.29 3.02
CA ARG A 30 9.51 15.59 2.57
C ARG A 30 9.95 15.99 1.16
N GLY A 31 9.24 16.93 0.54
CA GLY A 31 9.58 17.39 -0.81
C GLY A 31 9.38 16.34 -1.88
N LEU A 32 8.46 15.40 -1.66
CA LEU A 32 8.24 14.30 -2.59
C LEU A 32 7.28 14.69 -3.70
N ASP A 33 7.57 14.24 -4.91
CA ASP A 33 6.62 14.28 -6.02
C ASP A 33 5.79 13.00 -6.02
N VAL A 34 4.62 13.06 -6.64
CA VAL A 34 3.73 11.89 -6.75
C VAL A 34 3.51 11.57 -8.22
N ASP A 35 3.73 10.31 -8.57
CA ASP A 35 3.35 9.74 -9.86
C ASP A 35 2.15 8.83 -9.60
N ALA A 36 0.95 9.31 -9.90
CA ALA A 36 -0.29 8.57 -9.67
C ALA A 36 -0.82 8.02 -10.99
N ASP A 37 -0.97 6.71 -11.05
CA ASP A 37 -1.50 6.01 -12.21
C ASP A 37 -2.84 5.37 -11.82
N ILE A 38 -3.87 6.22 -11.76
CA ILE A 38 -5.20 5.87 -11.26
C ILE A 38 -6.24 6.20 -12.34
N PRO A 39 -6.88 5.18 -12.94
CA PRO A 39 -7.87 5.43 -14.00
C PRO A 39 -9.04 6.29 -13.53
N ASP A 40 -9.43 7.27 -14.34
CA ASP A 40 -10.59 8.12 -14.06
C ASP A 40 -11.89 7.34 -14.06
N SER A 41 -11.96 6.26 -14.87
CA SER A 41 -13.15 5.43 -14.97
C SER A 41 -13.44 4.61 -13.71
N GLY A 42 -12.46 4.53 -12.81
CA GLY A 42 -12.59 3.73 -11.61
C GLY A 42 -12.42 2.24 -11.84
N ILE A 43 -12.26 1.50 -10.75
CA ILE A 43 -12.17 0.04 -10.75
C ILE A 43 -12.95 -0.47 -9.55
N MET A 44 -14.03 -1.21 -9.82
CA MET A 44 -14.86 -1.77 -8.75
C MET A 44 -14.25 -3.06 -8.23
N VAL A 45 -14.05 -3.12 -6.93
CA VAL A 45 -13.48 -4.28 -6.24
C VAL A 45 -14.41 -4.72 -5.12
N LEU A 46 -14.19 -5.93 -4.62
CA LEU A 46 -14.98 -6.50 -3.55
C LEU A 46 -14.15 -6.57 -2.27
N GLY A 47 -14.60 -5.88 -1.24
CA GLY A 47 -13.89 -5.88 0.04
C GLY A 47 -14.54 -4.95 1.05
N ASP A 48 -13.88 -4.79 2.18
CA ASP A 48 -14.26 -3.80 3.18
C ASP A 48 -13.53 -2.50 2.83
N ASN A 49 -14.27 -1.50 2.37
CA ASN A 49 -13.69 -0.24 1.89
C ASN A 49 -12.82 0.43 2.96
N ASP A 50 -13.28 0.48 4.21
CA ASP A 50 -12.49 1.13 5.27
C ASP A 50 -11.18 0.41 5.53
N LEU A 51 -11.21 -0.92 5.56
CA LEU A 51 -10.00 -1.71 5.80
C LEU A 51 -9.04 -1.66 4.62
N ILE A 52 -9.53 -1.73 3.39
CA ILE A 52 -8.65 -1.62 2.21
C ILE A 52 -8.05 -0.21 2.12
N THR A 53 -8.84 0.82 2.45
CA THR A 53 -8.32 2.19 2.52
C THR A 53 -7.19 2.29 3.56
N GLN A 54 -7.33 1.60 4.69
CA GLN A 54 -6.29 1.56 5.71
C GLN A 54 -5.01 0.89 5.19
N VAL A 55 -5.15 -0.17 4.38
CA VAL A 55 -4.00 -0.80 3.72
C VAL A 55 -3.27 0.21 2.84
N ILE A 56 -3.99 0.91 1.99
CA ILE A 56 -3.41 1.90 1.07
C ILE A 56 -2.70 2.99 1.88
N TYR A 57 -3.37 3.50 2.92
CA TYR A 57 -2.80 4.53 3.78
C TYR A 57 -1.50 4.07 4.43
N ASN A 58 -1.51 2.86 5.04
CA ASN A 58 -0.33 2.35 5.73
C ASN A 58 0.85 2.12 4.79
N LEU A 59 0.59 1.62 3.57
CA LEU A 59 1.64 1.41 2.59
C LEU A 59 2.20 2.74 2.09
N LEU A 60 1.34 3.73 1.85
CA LEU A 60 1.78 5.02 1.36
C LEU A 60 2.52 5.81 2.45
N GLU A 61 2.05 5.72 3.70
CA GLU A 61 2.74 6.33 4.84
C GLU A 61 4.14 5.74 5.01
N ASN A 62 4.24 4.42 4.95
CA ASN A 62 5.51 3.71 5.00
C ASN A 62 6.44 4.18 3.87
N ALA A 63 5.92 4.24 2.65
CA ALA A 63 6.69 4.66 1.48
C ALA A 63 7.18 6.11 1.62
N ALA A 64 6.33 7.03 2.08
CA ALA A 64 6.71 8.42 2.27
C ALA A 64 7.77 8.57 3.35
N LYS A 65 7.68 7.79 4.42
CA LYS A 65 8.62 7.83 5.53
C LYS A 65 10.03 7.41 5.11
N PHE A 66 10.14 6.38 4.28
CA PHE A 66 11.45 5.83 3.88
C PHE A 66 11.94 6.35 2.53
N ALA A 67 11.15 7.16 1.84
CA ALA A 67 11.54 7.75 0.58
C ALA A 67 12.71 8.72 0.75
N ARG A 68 13.64 8.71 -0.20
CA ARG A 68 14.69 9.73 -0.25
C ARG A 68 14.04 11.09 -0.45
N LYS A 69 14.44 12.07 0.33
CA LYS A 69 13.92 13.43 0.26
C LYS A 69 14.06 13.95 -1.18
N GLY A 70 12.98 14.53 -1.69
CA GLY A 70 12.96 15.06 -3.05
C GLY A 70 12.72 14.04 -4.15
N SER A 71 12.50 12.77 -3.81
CA SER A 71 12.26 11.73 -4.80
C SER A 71 10.78 11.59 -5.16
N VAL A 72 10.45 10.55 -5.94
CA VAL A 72 9.10 10.33 -6.46
C VAL A 72 8.45 9.15 -5.75
N LEU A 73 7.23 9.36 -5.25
CA LEU A 73 6.35 8.28 -4.81
C LEU A 73 5.47 7.86 -5.97
N TYR A 74 5.32 6.56 -6.17
CA TYR A 74 4.38 6.01 -7.16
C TYR A 74 3.22 5.33 -6.46
N LEU A 75 2.00 5.59 -6.94
CA LEU A 75 0.78 4.88 -6.53
C LEU A 75 -0.05 4.59 -7.77
N GLY A 76 -0.28 3.32 -8.05
CA GLY A 76 -1.03 2.95 -9.25
C GLY A 76 -1.80 1.66 -9.08
N VAL A 77 -2.68 1.39 -10.04
CA VAL A 77 -3.49 0.18 -10.07
C VAL A 77 -3.60 -0.35 -11.49
N THR A 78 -3.50 -1.67 -11.62
CA THR A 78 -3.76 -2.39 -12.87
C THR A 78 -4.70 -3.54 -12.57
N THR A 79 -5.23 -4.17 -13.61
CA THR A 79 -6.08 -5.34 -13.45
C THR A 79 -5.45 -6.54 -14.15
N LEU A 80 -5.57 -7.71 -13.54
CA LEU A 80 -5.02 -8.95 -14.09
C LEU A 80 -5.77 -10.15 -13.49
N ASN A 81 -6.28 -11.01 -14.35
CA ASN A 81 -6.88 -12.30 -13.92
C ASN A 81 -7.89 -12.18 -12.78
N GLY A 82 -8.83 -11.24 -12.92
CA GLY A 82 -9.90 -11.07 -11.92
C GLY A 82 -9.51 -10.31 -10.68
N LYS A 83 -8.32 -9.73 -10.66
CA LYS A 83 -7.80 -8.96 -9.53
C LYS A 83 -7.44 -7.54 -9.94
N ALA A 84 -7.64 -6.59 -9.04
CA ALA A 84 -6.98 -5.30 -9.09
C ALA A 84 -5.66 -5.45 -8.34
N LEU A 85 -4.58 -4.93 -8.90
CA LEU A 85 -3.25 -4.94 -8.29
C LEU A 85 -2.86 -3.49 -8.00
N ILE A 86 -2.76 -3.17 -6.72
CA ILE A 86 -2.43 -1.82 -6.26
C ILE A 86 -0.95 -1.81 -5.85
N SER A 87 -0.18 -0.90 -6.43
CA SER A 87 1.26 -0.80 -6.17
C SER A 87 1.62 0.54 -5.58
N VAL A 88 2.47 0.50 -4.56
CA VAL A 88 3.07 1.68 -3.92
C VAL A 88 4.58 1.51 -4.02
N ARG A 89 5.28 2.50 -4.59
CA ARG A 89 6.72 2.43 -4.77
C ARG A 89 7.40 3.69 -4.27
N ASN A 90 8.55 3.52 -3.63
CA ASN A 90 9.38 4.64 -3.24
C ASN A 90 10.85 4.41 -3.63
N GLU A 91 11.57 5.51 -3.75
CA GLU A 91 13.02 5.50 -3.95
C GLU A 91 13.68 5.76 -2.61
N GLY A 92 14.64 4.92 -2.25
CA GLY A 92 15.34 5.05 -0.98
C GLY A 92 16.34 3.91 -0.80
N ASP A 93 16.61 3.56 0.46
CA ASP A 93 17.52 2.47 0.74
C ASP A 93 16.90 1.14 0.33
N THR A 94 17.72 0.30 -0.31
CA THR A 94 17.27 -1.04 -0.67
C THR A 94 17.13 -1.88 0.59
N ILE A 95 16.00 -2.59 0.72
CA ILE A 95 15.77 -3.49 1.84
C ILE A 95 16.55 -4.78 1.56
N PRO A 96 17.41 -5.24 2.50
CA PRO A 96 18.10 -6.52 2.32
C PRO A 96 17.14 -7.67 2.12
N ALA A 97 17.47 -8.60 1.25
CA ALA A 97 16.60 -9.73 0.93
C ALA A 97 16.18 -10.52 2.17
N GLU A 98 17.07 -10.65 3.14
CA GLU A 98 16.79 -11.39 4.38
C GLU A 98 15.79 -10.67 5.29
N GLU A 99 15.59 -9.36 5.13
CA GLU A 99 14.62 -8.61 5.91
C GLU A 99 13.22 -8.68 5.31
N ILE A 100 13.10 -8.89 4.00
CA ILE A 100 11.80 -8.85 3.33
C ILE A 100 10.76 -9.77 3.98
N PRO A 101 11.08 -11.05 4.29
CA PRO A 101 10.10 -11.92 4.95
C PRO A 101 9.66 -11.45 6.33
N LEU A 102 10.44 -10.58 6.97
CA LEU A 102 10.19 -10.12 8.33
C LEU A 102 9.37 -8.82 8.38
N LEU A 103 9.18 -8.16 7.23
CA LEU A 103 8.56 -6.82 7.19
C LEU A 103 7.16 -6.77 7.79
N PHE A 104 6.42 -7.86 7.70
CA PHE A 104 5.03 -7.91 8.15
C PHE A 104 4.88 -8.48 9.55
N GLU A 105 5.98 -8.80 10.21
CA GLU A 105 5.93 -9.29 11.58
C GLU A 105 5.60 -8.15 12.54
N ARG A 106 4.88 -8.50 13.59
CA ARG A 106 4.48 -7.54 14.62
C ARG A 106 5.71 -6.96 15.31
N PHE A 107 5.76 -5.63 15.41
CA PHE A 107 6.85 -4.89 16.04
C PHE A 107 8.21 -4.99 15.36
N HIS A 108 8.25 -5.57 14.14
CA HIS A 108 9.52 -5.59 13.39
C HIS A 108 9.86 -4.21 12.87
N LYS A 109 11.13 -3.83 12.99
CA LYS A 109 11.68 -2.62 12.38
C LYS A 109 13.08 -2.93 11.89
N SER A 110 13.46 -2.38 10.73
CA SER A 110 14.83 -2.44 10.27
C SER A 110 15.73 -1.57 11.18
N ASP A 111 17.04 -1.76 11.11
CA ASP A 111 17.97 -0.94 11.89
C ASP A 111 17.81 0.55 11.59
N LYS A 112 17.63 0.90 10.33
CA LYS A 112 17.41 2.29 9.93
C LYS A 112 16.10 2.83 10.49
N SER A 113 15.04 2.04 10.42
CA SER A 113 13.75 2.41 10.96
C SER A 113 13.80 2.68 12.46
N ARG A 114 14.56 1.88 13.20
CA ARG A 114 14.72 2.06 14.65
C ARG A 114 15.37 3.39 15.01
N SER A 115 16.30 3.86 14.20
CA SER A 115 16.97 5.11 14.46
C SER A 115 16.17 6.34 14.02
N GLU A 116 15.33 6.20 13.00
CA GLU A 116 14.57 7.30 12.41
C GLU A 116 13.16 7.46 13.02
N ASP A 117 12.55 6.37 13.44
CA ASP A 117 11.17 6.34 13.91
C ASP A 117 11.14 5.95 15.39
N LYS A 118 11.37 6.93 16.24
CA LYS A 118 11.37 6.70 17.67
C LYS A 118 9.99 6.46 18.25
N ASP A 119 8.95 6.97 17.56
CA ASP A 119 7.57 6.88 18.04
C ASP A 119 6.81 5.70 17.44
N GLY A 120 7.31 5.13 16.35
CA GLY A 120 6.66 4.01 15.69
C GLY A 120 6.85 2.71 16.44
N VAL A 121 5.82 1.88 16.46
CA VAL A 121 5.86 0.59 17.16
C VAL A 121 5.93 -0.61 16.23
N GLY A 122 6.09 -0.38 14.91
CA GLY A 122 6.23 -1.46 13.94
C GLY A 122 4.95 -2.24 13.69
N LEU A 123 3.80 -1.59 13.73
CA LEU A 123 2.51 -2.23 13.52
C LEU A 123 1.91 -1.98 12.14
N GLY A 124 2.36 -0.95 11.41
CA GLY A 124 1.74 -0.56 10.14
C GLY A 124 1.68 -1.69 9.11
N LEU A 125 2.80 -2.36 8.86
CA LEU A 125 2.83 -3.46 7.90
C LEU A 125 2.19 -4.73 8.45
N TYR A 126 2.27 -4.96 9.77
CA TYR A 126 1.56 -6.06 10.40
C TYR A 126 0.05 -5.91 10.20
N VAL A 127 -0.48 -4.70 10.39
CA VAL A 127 -1.90 -4.41 10.17
C VAL A 127 -2.28 -4.66 8.70
N VAL A 128 -1.45 -4.21 7.76
CA VAL A 128 -1.66 -4.47 6.33
C VAL A 128 -1.81 -5.97 6.07
N LYS A 129 -0.87 -6.77 6.56
CA LYS A 129 -0.90 -8.22 6.35
C LYS A 129 -2.15 -8.85 6.98
N THR A 130 -2.51 -8.40 8.18
CA THR A 130 -3.70 -8.90 8.87
C THR A 130 -4.98 -8.63 8.07
N ILE A 131 -5.13 -7.41 7.56
CA ILE A 131 -6.31 -7.04 6.77
C ILE A 131 -6.37 -7.87 5.48
N LEU A 132 -5.24 -7.99 4.79
CA LEU A 132 -5.20 -8.74 3.53
C LEU A 132 -5.46 -10.23 3.76
N ASP A 133 -4.94 -10.81 4.83
CA ASP A 133 -5.22 -12.20 5.18
C ASP A 133 -6.71 -12.40 5.46
N GLN A 134 -7.35 -11.48 6.16
CA GLN A 134 -8.80 -11.52 6.40
C GLN A 134 -9.60 -11.46 5.10
N HIS A 135 -9.08 -10.76 4.10
CA HIS A 135 -9.69 -10.67 2.77
C HIS A 135 -9.31 -11.84 1.86
N LYS A 136 -8.39 -12.71 2.30
CA LYS A 136 -7.81 -13.79 1.48
C LYS A 136 -7.12 -13.22 0.24
N GLU A 137 -6.47 -12.08 0.42
CA GLU A 137 -5.69 -11.43 -0.62
C GLU A 137 -4.19 -11.55 -0.33
N HIS A 138 -3.37 -11.12 -1.27
CA HIS A 138 -1.92 -11.31 -1.20
C HIS A 138 -1.18 -9.99 -1.35
N ILE A 139 0.02 -9.94 -0.81
CA ILE A 139 0.93 -8.82 -0.99
C ILE A 139 2.31 -9.33 -1.33
N ALA A 140 2.97 -8.66 -2.25
CA ALA A 140 4.33 -8.94 -2.67
C ALA A 140 5.18 -7.70 -2.48
N VAL A 141 6.47 -7.90 -2.18
CA VAL A 141 7.42 -6.81 -1.97
C VAL A 141 8.66 -7.10 -2.81
N THR A 142 9.11 -6.10 -3.54
CA THR A 142 10.40 -6.13 -4.20
C THR A 142 11.22 -4.92 -3.76
N SER A 143 12.52 -5.10 -3.62
CA SER A 143 13.41 -3.99 -3.27
C SER A 143 14.74 -4.23 -3.95
N GLU A 144 15.04 -3.39 -4.95
CA GLU A 144 16.24 -3.51 -5.79
C GLU A 144 16.70 -2.12 -6.24
N ASN A 145 17.98 -1.89 -6.20
CA ASN A 145 18.58 -0.67 -6.76
C ASN A 145 17.92 0.62 -6.24
N GLY A 146 17.57 0.62 -4.97
CA GLY A 146 16.94 1.79 -4.35
C GLY A 146 15.46 1.96 -4.62
N LEU A 147 14.82 1.01 -5.29
CA LEU A 147 13.38 1.05 -5.54
C LEU A 147 12.69 -0.07 -4.77
N THR A 148 11.77 0.30 -3.89
CA THR A 148 10.96 -0.65 -3.12
C THR A 148 9.50 -0.54 -3.55
N THR A 149 8.91 -1.67 -3.92
CA THR A 149 7.53 -1.72 -4.38
C THR A 149 6.75 -2.74 -3.57
N PHE A 150 5.61 -2.29 -3.03
CA PHE A 150 4.62 -3.17 -2.41
C PHE A 150 3.45 -3.26 -3.37
N THR A 151 3.02 -4.48 -3.69
CA THR A 151 1.85 -4.71 -4.57
C THR A 151 0.91 -5.66 -3.88
N PHE A 152 -0.36 -5.26 -3.72
CA PHE A 152 -1.37 -6.14 -3.15
C PHE A 152 -2.55 -6.30 -4.08
N SER A 153 -3.28 -7.39 -3.90
CA SER A 153 -4.44 -7.73 -4.72
C SER A 153 -5.74 -7.42 -4.01
N VAL A 154 -6.77 -7.11 -4.78
CA VAL A 154 -8.15 -7.08 -4.33
C VAL A 154 -8.99 -7.67 -5.46
N THR A 155 -9.95 -8.53 -5.11
CA THR A 155 -10.80 -9.19 -6.10
C THR A 155 -11.68 -8.17 -6.81
N LEU A 156 -11.74 -8.23 -8.14
CA LEU A 156 -12.67 -7.40 -8.91
C LEU A 156 -14.11 -7.76 -8.56
N ALA A 157 -14.99 -6.76 -8.49
CA ALA A 157 -16.39 -7.00 -8.21
C ALA A 157 -17.04 -7.77 -9.37
N GLY A 158 -18.07 -8.54 -9.05
CA GLY A 158 -18.80 -9.31 -10.05
C GLY A 158 -19.27 -8.44 -11.19
N GLY A 159 -19.14 -8.92 -12.44
CA GLY A 159 -19.46 -8.17 -13.63
C GLY A 159 -18.35 -7.29 -14.16
N GLN A 160 -17.27 -7.08 -13.40
CA GLN A 160 -16.09 -6.34 -13.82
C GLN A 160 -15.08 -7.33 -14.40
N THR A 161 -14.68 -7.14 -15.64
CA THR A 161 -13.70 -8.02 -16.25
C THR A 161 -12.34 -7.33 -16.31
N ALA A 162 -11.27 -8.14 -16.23
CA ALA A 162 -9.93 -7.63 -16.42
C ALA A 162 -9.76 -7.21 -17.88
N GLN A 163 -9.22 -6.04 -18.09
CA GLN A 163 -8.99 -5.51 -19.42
C GLN A 163 -7.51 -5.59 -19.78
#